data_78145941428ae69661649b7ab09475ef
#
_entry.id   78145941428ae69661649b7ab09475ef
#
_cell.length_a   1.000
_cell.length_b   1.000
_cell.length_c   1.000
_cell.angle_alpha   90.00
_cell.angle_beta   90.00
_cell.angle_gamma   90.00
#
_symmetry.space_group_name_H-M   'P 1'
#
loop_
_entity.id
_entity.type
_entity.pdbx_description
1 polymer ?
#
loop_
_entity_poly.entity_id
_entity_poly.type
_entity_poly.pdbx_seq_one_letter_code
_entity_poly.pdbx_strand_id
1 'polypeptide(L)'
;MKIYNKIIRYKNRKTSSLAFWWLQVKEGKGNYKLSQNQLDDYYVDFSEKVKYNYLFDKEGVPLLDYKGDIGIQYNPCAIAQYGLGLCSMWYETKEIKYLEKILVQAEWLIDNTVQGKNGIGRLEYSFQGEAYNQIMNVGYISAISQGQAISFLLRAMIILKRWDYMLTVEKLFKSFQYSIFDGGVVNYDEEGMMYLEEYPTIQISCVLDGFIYAMFGVYDYYLISGNDHAEKIFNDCCNTLKKRLPEFDLGFWSRADLYSKRVKMPASKFYHNVHIQQLKALYAITSEKIYKEYAVKWEKYQNNRWFSALALFYKCVFKIFYY
;
A
#
# COMPACT_ATOMS: atom_id res chain seq x y z
N MET A 1 15.49 -16.51 -16.39
CA MET A 1 14.24 -16.94 -15.71
C MET A 1 13.35 -15.77 -15.32
N LYS A 2 13.89 -14.71 -14.70
CA LYS A 2 13.11 -13.54 -14.17
C LYS A 2 12.37 -12.72 -15.24
N ILE A 3 12.99 -12.40 -16.37
CA ILE A 3 12.37 -11.66 -17.49
C ILE A 3 11.23 -12.45 -18.10
N TYR A 4 11.41 -13.76 -18.26
CA TYR A 4 10.41 -14.67 -18.82
C TYR A 4 9.13 -14.69 -17.97
N ASN A 5 9.23 -14.83 -16.63
CA ASN A 5 8.08 -14.81 -15.72
C ASN A 5 7.34 -13.44 -15.75
N LYS A 6 8.07 -12.32 -15.91
CA LYS A 6 7.46 -11.01 -16.09
C LYS A 6 6.71 -10.89 -17.42
N ILE A 7 7.30 -11.37 -18.51
CA ILE A 7 6.66 -11.39 -19.84
C ILE A 7 5.40 -12.25 -19.83
N ILE A 8 5.44 -13.42 -19.20
CA ILE A 8 4.26 -14.30 -19.07
C ILE A 8 3.15 -13.59 -18.30
N ARG A 9 3.44 -12.92 -17.19
CA ARG A 9 2.44 -12.15 -16.44
C ARG A 9 1.79 -11.07 -17.28
N TYR A 10 2.56 -10.32 -18.07
CA TYR A 10 2.03 -9.29 -18.97
C TYR A 10 1.20 -9.87 -20.13
N LYS A 11 1.63 -10.98 -20.73
CA LYS A 11 0.83 -11.68 -21.75
C LYS A 11 -0.50 -12.19 -21.19
N ASN A 12 -0.47 -12.73 -19.98
CA ASN A 12 -1.62 -13.29 -19.29
C ASN A 12 -2.23 -12.31 -18.26
N ARG A 13 -2.26 -11.02 -18.56
CA ARG A 13 -2.67 -9.99 -17.60
C ARG A 13 -4.04 -10.23 -16.95
N LYS A 14 -4.98 -10.86 -17.64
CA LYS A 14 -6.32 -11.19 -17.14
C LYS A 14 -6.33 -12.43 -16.23
N THR A 15 -5.32 -13.28 -16.33
CA THR A 15 -5.17 -14.54 -15.60
C THR A 15 -3.86 -14.61 -14.83
N SER A 16 -3.39 -13.47 -14.34
CA SER A 16 -2.21 -13.33 -13.49
C SER A 16 -2.51 -12.34 -12.37
N SER A 17 -1.56 -12.15 -11.46
CA SER A 17 -1.65 -11.13 -10.39
C SER A 17 -2.00 -9.74 -10.90
N LEU A 18 -1.71 -9.43 -12.17
CA LEU A 18 -2.06 -8.15 -12.77
C LEU A 18 -3.56 -7.95 -12.96
N ALA A 19 -4.36 -9.02 -12.99
CA ALA A 19 -5.83 -8.93 -13.01
C ALA A 19 -6.36 -8.18 -11.78
N PHE A 20 -5.69 -8.32 -10.64
CA PHE A 20 -5.99 -7.58 -9.43
C PHE A 20 -5.33 -6.20 -9.41
N TRP A 21 -4.01 -6.15 -9.65
CA TRP A 21 -3.24 -4.91 -9.47
C TRP A 21 -3.60 -3.79 -10.44
N TRP A 22 -4.15 -4.11 -11.62
CA TRP A 22 -4.55 -3.10 -12.61
C TRP A 22 -5.98 -2.59 -12.47
N LEU A 23 -6.77 -3.12 -11.51
CA LEU A 23 -8.06 -2.52 -11.18
C LEU A 23 -7.83 -1.12 -10.61
N GLN A 24 -8.49 -0.15 -11.24
CA GLN A 24 -8.25 1.27 -11.01
C GLN A 24 -8.60 1.67 -9.58
N VAL A 25 -7.95 2.71 -9.11
CA VAL A 25 -8.31 3.40 -7.88
C VAL A 25 -8.85 4.78 -8.21
N LYS A 26 -9.74 5.29 -7.35
CA LYS A 26 -10.35 6.61 -7.48
C LYS A 26 -10.05 7.45 -6.25
N GLU A 27 -10.41 8.71 -6.31
CA GLU A 27 -10.41 9.59 -5.15
C GLU A 27 -11.36 9.02 -4.08
N GLY A 28 -10.91 8.95 -2.85
CA GLY A 28 -11.74 8.49 -1.74
C GLY A 28 -12.86 9.48 -1.45
N LYS A 29 -13.97 8.96 -0.91
CA LYS A 29 -15.20 9.72 -0.68
C LYS A 29 -15.40 10.13 0.78
N GLY A 30 -14.53 9.62 1.69
CA GLY A 30 -14.67 9.82 3.12
C GLY A 30 -14.38 11.25 3.58
N ASN A 31 -14.81 11.56 4.79
CA ASN A 31 -14.35 12.75 5.51
C ASN A 31 -13.05 12.40 6.23
N TYR A 32 -11.97 13.10 5.92
CA TYR A 32 -10.64 12.80 6.48
C TYR A 32 -10.21 13.76 7.59
N LYS A 33 -11.00 14.78 7.88
CA LYS A 33 -10.85 15.64 9.08
C LYS A 33 -11.61 15.00 10.24
N LEU A 34 -11.12 13.87 10.69
CA LEU A 34 -11.75 13.10 11.75
C LEU A 34 -11.19 13.48 13.13
N SER A 35 -12.04 13.43 14.13
CA SER A 35 -11.62 13.44 15.52
C SER A 35 -11.25 12.04 15.98
N GLN A 36 -10.60 11.91 17.16
CA GLN A 36 -10.35 10.62 17.77
C GLN A 36 -11.62 9.76 17.87
N ASN A 37 -11.45 8.46 17.80
CA ASN A 37 -12.51 7.44 17.82
C ASN A 37 -13.45 7.44 16.59
N GLN A 38 -13.04 8.07 15.49
CA GLN A 38 -13.81 8.08 14.25
C GLN A 38 -12.98 7.58 13.08
N LEU A 39 -13.56 6.71 12.27
CA LEU A 39 -13.08 6.37 10.93
C LEU A 39 -14.27 6.45 9.97
N ASP A 40 -13.97 6.90 8.76
CA ASP A 40 -14.88 6.93 7.63
C ASP A 40 -14.34 6.02 6.52
N ASP A 41 -14.89 6.13 5.31
CA ASP A 41 -14.37 5.40 4.15
C ASP A 41 -12.87 5.67 3.95
N TYR A 42 -12.23 4.75 3.24
CA TYR A 42 -10.77 4.81 3.10
C TYR A 42 -10.33 5.98 2.20
N TYR A 43 -9.11 6.43 2.41
CA TYR A 43 -8.48 7.60 1.77
C TYR A 43 -8.37 7.50 0.25
N VAL A 44 -8.40 6.28 -0.27
CA VAL A 44 -8.38 5.96 -1.70
C VAL A 44 -9.48 4.93 -1.96
N ASP A 45 -10.38 5.20 -2.89
CA ASP A 45 -11.48 4.30 -3.22
C ASP A 45 -10.98 3.05 -3.94
N PHE A 46 -11.10 1.90 -3.28
CA PHE A 46 -10.80 0.58 -3.78
C PHE A 46 -12.01 -0.20 -4.29
N SER A 47 -13.18 0.42 -4.46
CA SER A 47 -14.42 -0.26 -4.91
C SER A 47 -14.23 -1.06 -6.21
N GLU A 48 -13.36 -0.60 -7.12
CA GLU A 48 -13.04 -1.34 -8.34
C GLU A 48 -12.35 -2.68 -8.07
N LYS A 49 -11.63 -2.85 -6.93
CA LYS A 49 -11.00 -4.12 -6.54
C LYS A 49 -12.05 -5.20 -6.25
N VAL A 50 -13.27 -4.82 -5.85
CA VAL A 50 -14.38 -5.75 -5.61
C VAL A 50 -14.84 -6.43 -6.91
N LYS A 51 -14.51 -5.87 -8.08
CA LYS A 51 -14.77 -6.48 -9.39
C LYS A 51 -13.76 -7.58 -9.77
N TYR A 52 -12.74 -7.82 -8.95
CA TYR A 52 -11.85 -8.96 -9.15
C TYR A 52 -12.67 -10.26 -9.12
N ASN A 53 -12.53 -11.07 -10.17
CA ASN A 53 -13.34 -12.27 -10.37
C ASN A 53 -12.54 -13.46 -10.93
N TYR A 54 -11.19 -13.39 -10.79
CA TYR A 54 -10.36 -14.41 -11.43
C TYR A 54 -10.09 -15.61 -10.52
N LEU A 55 -9.56 -15.40 -9.33
CA LEU A 55 -9.10 -16.50 -8.48
C LEU A 55 -9.38 -16.21 -7.00
N PHE A 56 -10.10 -17.11 -6.37
CA PHE A 56 -10.40 -17.09 -4.94
C PHE A 56 -10.19 -18.49 -4.36
N ASP A 57 -9.94 -18.57 -3.07
CA ASP A 57 -10.05 -19.82 -2.35
C ASP A 57 -11.54 -20.20 -2.11
N LYS A 58 -11.75 -21.31 -1.41
CA LYS A 58 -13.10 -21.82 -1.11
C LYS A 58 -13.89 -20.91 -0.16
N GLU A 59 -13.22 -20.08 0.63
CA GLU A 59 -13.84 -19.16 1.58
C GLU A 59 -14.12 -17.78 0.95
N GLY A 60 -13.59 -17.53 -0.25
CA GLY A 60 -13.75 -16.24 -0.95
C GLY A 60 -12.65 -15.22 -0.67
N VAL A 61 -11.46 -15.68 -0.27
CA VAL A 61 -10.27 -14.84 -0.15
C VAL A 61 -9.54 -14.77 -1.49
N PRO A 62 -9.16 -13.57 -1.99
CA PRO A 62 -8.51 -13.45 -3.29
C PRO A 62 -7.12 -14.08 -3.29
N LEU A 63 -6.87 -14.85 -4.34
CA LEU A 63 -5.58 -15.45 -4.65
C LEU A 63 -4.97 -14.76 -5.87
N LEU A 64 -3.65 -14.60 -5.89
CA LEU A 64 -2.93 -14.00 -6.99
C LEU A 64 -2.00 -15.00 -7.67
N ASP A 65 -2.15 -15.14 -8.98
CA ASP A 65 -1.26 -15.97 -9.78
C ASP A 65 -0.06 -15.16 -10.28
N TYR A 66 1.09 -15.39 -9.66
CA TYR A 66 2.35 -14.73 -10.02
C TYR A 66 3.04 -15.41 -11.21
N LYS A 67 2.52 -16.55 -11.67
CA LYS A 67 3.11 -17.37 -12.72
C LYS A 67 4.52 -17.90 -12.38
N GLY A 68 5.00 -18.82 -13.18
CA GLY A 68 6.32 -19.44 -12.99
C GLY A 68 6.45 -20.09 -11.62
N ASP A 69 7.64 -19.99 -11.04
CA ASP A 69 8.01 -20.72 -9.81
C ASP A 69 7.25 -20.24 -8.56
N ILE A 70 6.75 -18.99 -8.57
CA ILE A 70 5.97 -18.45 -7.44
C ILE A 70 4.55 -19.04 -7.44
N GLY A 71 3.93 -19.19 -8.62
CA GLY A 71 2.60 -19.76 -8.76
C GLY A 71 1.49 -18.91 -8.11
N ILE A 72 0.49 -19.62 -7.57
CA ILE A 72 -0.68 -19.01 -6.92
C ILE A 72 -0.39 -18.80 -5.43
N GLN A 73 -0.59 -17.57 -4.95
CA GLN A 73 -0.28 -17.19 -3.59
C GLN A 73 -1.34 -16.27 -2.99
N TYR A 74 -1.51 -16.32 -1.69
CA TYR A 74 -2.12 -15.23 -0.94
C TYR A 74 -1.19 -14.02 -0.92
N ASN A 75 -1.79 -12.84 -0.93
CA ASN A 75 -1.05 -11.59 -0.76
C ASN A 75 -1.78 -10.71 0.26
N PRO A 76 -1.21 -10.50 1.45
CA PRO A 76 -1.87 -9.73 2.52
C PRO A 76 -2.30 -8.32 2.10
N CYS A 77 -1.49 -7.65 1.27
CA CYS A 77 -1.83 -6.34 0.73
C CYS A 77 -3.06 -6.40 -0.18
N ALA A 78 -3.15 -7.40 -1.06
CA ALA A 78 -4.30 -7.57 -1.94
C ALA A 78 -5.58 -7.89 -1.17
N ILE A 79 -5.48 -8.73 -0.13
CA ILE A 79 -6.60 -9.08 0.74
C ILE A 79 -7.09 -7.84 1.49
N ALA A 80 -6.17 -7.04 2.06
CA ALA A 80 -6.53 -5.79 2.71
C ALA A 80 -7.17 -4.77 1.74
N GLN A 81 -6.62 -4.60 0.52
CA GLN A 81 -7.21 -3.72 -0.49
C GLN A 81 -8.60 -4.18 -0.96
N TYR A 82 -8.79 -5.49 -1.11
CA TYR A 82 -10.10 -6.07 -1.43
C TYR A 82 -11.09 -5.80 -0.30
N GLY A 83 -10.66 -6.02 0.96
CA GLY A 83 -11.44 -5.71 2.15
C GLY A 83 -11.81 -4.23 2.27
N LEU A 84 -10.87 -3.31 2.03
CA LEU A 84 -11.13 -1.86 2.00
C LEU A 84 -12.15 -1.50 0.91
N GLY A 85 -12.05 -2.11 -0.27
CA GLY A 85 -13.04 -1.95 -1.32
C GLY A 85 -14.44 -2.44 -0.91
N LEU A 86 -14.52 -3.56 -0.19
CA LEU A 86 -15.79 -4.07 0.36
C LEU A 86 -16.35 -3.10 1.42
N CYS A 87 -15.51 -2.48 2.25
CA CYS A 87 -15.95 -1.44 3.18
C CYS A 87 -16.55 -0.24 2.44
N SER A 88 -15.89 0.25 1.38
CA SER A 88 -16.44 1.33 0.55
C SER A 88 -17.79 0.97 -0.04
N MET A 89 -17.95 -0.25 -0.57
CA MET A 89 -19.23 -0.75 -1.08
C MET A 89 -20.30 -0.83 0.03
N TRP A 90 -19.92 -1.25 1.23
CA TRP A 90 -20.81 -1.26 2.39
C TRP A 90 -21.23 0.17 2.79
N TYR A 91 -20.31 1.11 2.85
CA TYR A 91 -20.64 2.51 3.17
C TYR A 91 -21.62 3.12 2.16
N GLU A 92 -21.47 2.78 0.88
CA GLU A 92 -22.30 3.29 -0.20
C GLU A 92 -23.69 2.64 -0.27
N THR A 93 -23.77 1.31 -0.10
CA THR A 93 -25.01 0.55 -0.43
C THR A 93 -25.75 -0.02 0.78
N LYS A 94 -25.05 -0.25 1.90
CA LYS A 94 -25.56 -0.95 3.10
C LYS A 94 -26.05 -2.39 2.84
N GLU A 95 -25.65 -3.02 1.73
CA GLU A 95 -26.07 -4.38 1.40
C GLU A 95 -25.35 -5.43 2.26
N ILE A 96 -26.12 -6.32 2.89
CA ILE A 96 -25.65 -7.36 3.83
C ILE A 96 -24.57 -8.27 3.20
N LYS A 97 -24.66 -8.55 1.91
CA LYS A 97 -23.66 -9.38 1.20
C LYS A 97 -22.21 -8.89 1.34
N TYR A 98 -21.99 -7.60 1.63
CA TYR A 98 -20.66 -7.07 1.87
C TYR A 98 -20.16 -7.36 3.27
N LEU A 99 -21.05 -7.46 4.28
CA LEU A 99 -20.67 -7.79 5.65
C LEU A 99 -20.03 -9.19 5.74
N GLU A 100 -20.62 -10.18 5.10
CA GLU A 100 -20.08 -11.55 5.06
C GLU A 100 -18.69 -11.58 4.43
N LYS A 101 -18.53 -10.87 3.30
CA LYS A 101 -17.23 -10.78 2.63
C LYS A 101 -16.17 -10.01 3.44
N ILE A 102 -16.56 -8.93 4.12
CA ILE A 102 -15.69 -8.19 5.03
C ILE A 102 -15.21 -9.11 6.16
N LEU A 103 -16.13 -9.88 6.76
CA LEU A 103 -15.80 -10.83 7.81
C LEU A 103 -14.73 -11.83 7.34
N VAL A 104 -14.94 -12.46 6.19
CA VAL A 104 -14.00 -13.47 5.63
C VAL A 104 -12.59 -12.88 5.46
N GLN A 105 -12.47 -11.66 4.90
CA GLN A 105 -11.15 -11.04 4.72
C GLN A 105 -10.50 -10.67 6.06
N ALA A 106 -11.28 -10.19 7.01
CA ALA A 106 -10.79 -9.82 8.33
C ALA A 106 -10.28 -11.03 9.12
N GLU A 107 -11.07 -12.10 9.17
CA GLU A 107 -10.66 -13.34 9.83
C GLU A 107 -9.40 -13.94 9.18
N TRP A 108 -9.31 -13.92 7.84
CA TRP A 108 -8.09 -14.38 7.19
C TRP A 108 -6.84 -13.61 7.65
N LEU A 109 -6.91 -12.27 7.71
CA LEU A 109 -5.77 -11.46 8.16
C LEU A 109 -5.43 -11.73 9.64
N ILE A 110 -6.43 -11.92 10.49
CA ILE A 110 -6.25 -12.21 11.90
C ILE A 110 -5.57 -13.58 12.08
N ASP A 111 -6.12 -14.62 11.46
CA ASP A 111 -5.65 -16.00 11.58
C ASP A 111 -4.24 -16.19 10.98
N ASN A 112 -3.89 -15.39 9.98
CA ASN A 112 -2.58 -15.44 9.33
C ASN A 112 -1.57 -14.40 9.88
N THR A 113 -1.92 -13.70 10.96
CA THR A 113 -0.98 -12.84 11.68
C THR A 113 -0.08 -13.69 12.59
N VAL A 114 1.16 -13.89 12.16
CA VAL A 114 2.17 -14.64 12.92
C VAL A 114 2.82 -13.74 13.97
N GLN A 115 3.06 -14.26 15.16
CA GLN A 115 3.79 -13.52 16.20
C GLN A 115 5.30 -13.66 15.98
N GLY A 116 5.94 -12.53 15.67
CA GLY A 116 7.40 -12.40 15.57
C GLY A 116 8.08 -12.01 16.87
N LYS A 117 9.36 -11.64 16.77
CA LYS A 117 10.13 -11.09 17.90
C LYS A 117 9.45 -9.83 18.46
N ASN A 118 9.71 -9.51 19.69
CA ASN A 118 9.20 -8.31 20.39
C ASN A 118 7.66 -8.21 20.40
N GLY A 119 6.94 -9.31 20.12
CA GLY A 119 5.49 -9.32 20.03
C GLY A 119 4.94 -8.63 18.79
N ILE A 120 5.76 -8.46 17.75
CA ILE A 120 5.34 -7.92 16.46
C ILE A 120 4.39 -8.90 15.79
N GLY A 121 3.19 -8.45 15.42
CA GLY A 121 2.30 -9.17 14.51
C GLY A 121 2.78 -9.01 13.07
N ARG A 122 2.88 -10.11 12.34
CA ARG A 122 3.51 -10.18 11.03
C ARG A 122 2.57 -10.82 10.02
N LEU A 123 2.18 -10.09 9.01
CA LEU A 123 1.52 -10.62 7.82
C LEU A 123 2.62 -10.98 6.80
N GLU A 124 3.05 -12.23 6.87
CA GLU A 124 4.19 -12.73 6.12
C GLU A 124 3.81 -13.14 4.70
N TYR A 125 4.76 -12.89 3.76
CA TYR A 125 4.67 -13.44 2.42
C TYR A 125 5.22 -14.86 2.40
N SER A 126 4.42 -15.82 1.94
CA SER A 126 4.75 -17.24 1.84
C SER A 126 5.67 -17.59 0.67
N PHE A 127 6.13 -16.60 -0.08
CA PHE A 127 7.00 -16.75 -1.24
C PHE A 127 8.16 -15.76 -1.20
N GLN A 128 9.22 -16.10 -1.90
CA GLN A 128 10.40 -15.26 -2.00
C GLN A 128 10.11 -14.03 -2.85
N GLY A 129 10.38 -12.85 -2.29
CA GLY A 129 10.31 -11.58 -3.00
C GLY A 129 11.66 -11.19 -3.61
N GLU A 130 11.62 -10.31 -4.60
CA GLU A 130 12.81 -9.69 -5.16
C GLU A 130 12.52 -8.23 -5.50
N ALA A 131 13.29 -7.34 -4.91
CA ALA A 131 13.29 -5.93 -5.23
C ALA A 131 14.72 -5.38 -5.18
N TYR A 132 15.04 -4.47 -6.11
CA TYR A 132 16.31 -3.73 -6.09
C TYR A 132 17.56 -4.63 -6.03
N ASN A 133 17.56 -5.75 -6.77
CA ASN A 133 18.61 -6.77 -6.77
C ASN A 133 18.86 -7.43 -5.39
N GLN A 134 17.93 -7.28 -4.47
CA GLN A 134 17.95 -7.97 -3.18
C GLN A 134 16.83 -9.01 -3.13
N ILE A 135 17.15 -10.14 -2.55
CA ILE A 135 16.20 -11.24 -2.33
C ILE A 135 15.64 -11.09 -0.92
N MET A 136 14.33 -11.05 -0.83
CA MET A 136 13.61 -11.15 0.44
C MET A 136 13.19 -12.60 0.65
N ASN A 137 13.70 -13.20 1.71
CA ASN A 137 13.37 -14.59 2.04
C ASN A 137 11.88 -14.75 2.39
N VAL A 138 11.37 -15.96 2.22
CA VAL A 138 10.02 -16.33 2.70
C VAL A 138 9.86 -15.89 4.14
N GLY A 139 8.69 -15.36 4.48
CA GLY A 139 8.42 -14.80 5.80
C GLY A 139 8.74 -13.30 5.92
N TYR A 140 9.14 -12.61 4.85
CA TYR A 140 9.27 -11.15 4.91
C TYR A 140 7.90 -10.47 5.06
N ILE A 141 7.90 -9.29 5.67
CA ILE A 141 6.73 -8.42 5.79
C ILE A 141 6.94 -7.12 5.02
N SER A 142 5.87 -6.42 4.75
CA SER A 142 5.87 -5.18 3.97
C SER A 142 5.09 -4.10 4.70
N ALA A 143 5.63 -2.87 4.77
CA ALA A 143 4.95 -1.75 5.42
C ALA A 143 3.56 -1.48 4.83
N ILE A 144 3.42 -1.60 3.50
CA ILE A 144 2.12 -1.42 2.84
C ILE A 144 1.11 -2.47 3.30
N SER A 145 1.52 -3.74 3.43
CA SER A 145 0.61 -4.81 3.87
C SER A 145 0.20 -4.63 5.32
N GLN A 146 1.15 -4.31 6.20
CA GLN A 146 0.88 -4.05 7.62
C GLN A 146 -0.06 -2.84 7.77
N GLY A 147 0.22 -1.73 7.09
CA GLY A 147 -0.58 -0.51 7.19
C GLY A 147 -1.98 -0.66 6.62
N GLN A 148 -2.13 -1.27 5.44
CA GLN A 148 -3.45 -1.48 4.85
C GLN A 148 -4.28 -2.51 5.60
N ALA A 149 -3.65 -3.53 6.19
CA ALA A 149 -4.34 -4.47 7.08
C ALA A 149 -4.86 -3.77 8.34
N ILE A 150 -4.07 -2.88 8.97
CA ILE A 150 -4.53 -2.05 10.08
C ILE A 150 -5.73 -1.21 9.66
N SER A 151 -5.63 -0.47 8.55
CA SER A 151 -6.71 0.36 8.04
C SER A 151 -8.00 -0.42 7.77
N PHE A 152 -7.86 -1.62 7.20
CA PHE A 152 -9.00 -2.49 6.92
C PHE A 152 -9.59 -3.09 8.19
N LEU A 153 -8.78 -3.68 9.08
CA LEU A 153 -9.25 -4.32 10.30
C LEU A 153 -9.96 -3.34 11.23
N LEU A 154 -9.48 -2.09 11.33
CA LEU A 154 -10.16 -1.05 12.11
C LEU A 154 -11.54 -0.70 11.55
N ARG A 155 -11.67 -0.61 10.21
CA ARG A 155 -12.97 -0.39 9.57
C ARG A 155 -13.89 -1.61 9.72
N ALA A 156 -13.37 -2.81 9.52
CA ALA A 156 -14.10 -4.06 9.76
C ALA A 156 -14.58 -4.20 11.20
N MET A 157 -13.73 -3.84 12.17
CA MET A 157 -14.04 -3.81 13.60
C MET A 157 -15.27 -2.94 13.88
N ILE A 158 -15.32 -1.73 13.32
CA ILE A 158 -16.44 -0.79 13.50
C ILE A 158 -17.70 -1.31 12.79
N ILE A 159 -17.56 -1.75 11.53
CA ILE A 159 -18.69 -2.21 10.68
C ILE A 159 -19.34 -3.46 11.27
N LEU A 160 -18.53 -4.43 11.69
CA LEU A 160 -18.97 -5.73 12.22
C LEU A 160 -19.21 -5.72 13.73
N LYS A 161 -18.84 -4.62 14.43
CA LYS A 161 -18.86 -4.50 15.90
C LYS A 161 -18.00 -5.57 16.61
N ARG A 162 -16.84 -5.92 16.03
CA ARG A 162 -15.89 -6.92 16.50
C ARG A 162 -14.67 -6.24 17.14
N TRP A 163 -14.85 -5.72 18.33
CA TRP A 163 -13.81 -4.96 19.08
C TRP A 163 -12.57 -5.77 19.43
N ASP A 164 -12.68 -7.09 19.44
CA ASP A 164 -11.57 -8.05 19.60
C ASP A 164 -10.50 -7.95 18.50
N TYR A 165 -10.81 -7.42 17.32
CA TYR A 165 -9.84 -7.18 16.24
C TYR A 165 -8.73 -6.21 16.63
N MET A 166 -8.99 -5.35 17.62
CA MET A 166 -7.98 -4.41 18.13
C MET A 166 -6.72 -5.11 18.62
N LEU A 167 -6.83 -6.31 19.19
CA LEU A 167 -5.68 -7.09 19.66
C LEU A 167 -4.69 -7.43 18.53
N THR A 168 -5.23 -7.75 17.34
CA THR A 168 -4.39 -8.01 16.16
C THR A 168 -3.82 -6.71 15.59
N VAL A 169 -4.62 -5.66 15.53
CA VAL A 169 -4.19 -4.33 15.07
C VAL A 169 -3.02 -3.81 15.91
N GLU A 170 -3.07 -3.93 17.23
CA GLU A 170 -1.98 -3.53 18.13
C GLU A 170 -0.69 -4.31 17.85
N LYS A 171 -0.80 -5.62 17.59
CA LYS A 171 0.36 -6.44 17.22
C LYS A 171 0.94 -6.03 15.87
N LEU A 172 0.09 -5.77 14.87
CA LEU A 172 0.52 -5.30 13.55
C LEU A 172 1.19 -3.93 13.64
N PHE A 173 0.63 -3.00 14.45
CA PHE A 173 1.21 -1.67 14.66
C PHE A 173 2.62 -1.73 15.24
N LYS A 174 2.96 -2.72 16.07
CA LYS A 174 4.34 -2.88 16.58
C LYS A 174 5.39 -2.96 15.46
N SER A 175 5.03 -3.43 14.26
CA SER A 175 5.98 -3.47 13.14
C SER A 175 6.50 -2.08 12.73
N PHE A 176 5.75 -1.03 13.01
CA PHE A 176 6.12 0.37 12.77
C PHE A 176 6.98 1.00 13.87
N GLN A 177 7.22 0.26 14.95
CA GLN A 177 8.08 0.69 16.07
C GLN A 177 9.49 0.10 16.01
N TYR A 178 9.71 -0.85 15.10
CA TYR A 178 10.98 -1.58 14.98
C TYR A 178 11.57 -1.44 13.60
N SER A 179 12.90 -1.45 13.55
CA SER A 179 13.64 -1.40 12.30
C SER A 179 13.47 -2.70 11.49
N ILE A 180 13.78 -2.61 10.19
CA ILE A 180 13.84 -3.79 9.31
C ILE A 180 14.82 -4.86 9.83
N PHE A 181 15.85 -4.46 10.57
CA PHE A 181 16.84 -5.36 11.18
C PHE A 181 16.32 -6.07 12.43
N ASP A 182 15.31 -5.50 13.09
CA ASP A 182 14.67 -6.03 14.30
C ASP A 182 13.33 -6.72 14.00
N GLY A 183 13.02 -6.93 12.72
CA GLY A 183 11.83 -7.60 12.26
C GLY A 183 10.61 -6.71 12.01
N GLY A 184 10.79 -5.38 12.09
CA GLY A 184 9.79 -4.37 11.72
C GLY A 184 9.90 -3.92 10.26
N VAL A 185 9.41 -2.72 9.99
CA VAL A 185 9.34 -2.12 8.64
C VAL A 185 9.96 -0.72 8.56
N VAL A 186 10.60 -0.26 9.66
CA VAL A 186 11.17 1.09 9.73
C VAL A 186 12.62 1.09 9.27
N ASN A 187 13.00 2.08 8.49
CA ASN A 187 14.38 2.37 8.13
C ASN A 187 14.65 3.88 8.29
N TYR A 188 15.92 4.25 8.41
CA TYR A 188 16.36 5.65 8.55
C TYR A 188 17.48 5.93 7.58
N ASP A 189 17.45 7.13 6.96
CA ASP A 189 18.61 7.61 6.19
C ASP A 189 19.67 8.25 7.07
N GLU A 190 20.76 8.68 6.44
CA GLU A 190 21.90 9.33 7.12
C GLU A 190 21.51 10.66 7.81
N GLU A 191 20.42 11.28 7.40
CA GLU A 191 19.86 12.49 8.01
C GLU A 191 18.87 12.20 9.15
N GLY A 192 18.66 10.91 9.48
CA GLY A 192 17.73 10.46 10.50
C GLY A 192 16.25 10.54 10.09
N MET A 193 15.97 10.68 8.79
CA MET A 193 14.60 10.68 8.28
C MET A 193 14.01 9.27 8.28
N MET A 194 12.79 9.13 8.78
CA MET A 194 12.10 7.84 8.92
C MET A 194 11.43 7.42 7.61
N TYR A 195 11.59 6.15 7.24
CA TYR A 195 10.92 5.51 6.11
C TYR A 195 10.21 4.24 6.55
N LEU A 196 9.01 4.00 6.04
CA LEU A 196 8.25 2.77 6.18
C LEU A 196 8.41 1.98 4.88
N GLU A 197 9.20 0.89 4.93
CA GLU A 197 9.66 0.22 3.72
C GLU A 197 8.64 -0.82 3.21
N GLU A 198 8.20 -0.64 1.96
CA GLU A 198 7.41 -1.65 1.25
C GLU A 198 8.23 -2.92 1.05
N TYR A 199 9.50 -2.78 0.73
CA TYR A 199 10.45 -3.86 0.60
C TYR A 199 11.53 -3.71 1.67
N PRO A 200 11.66 -4.65 2.63
CA PRO A 200 12.62 -4.55 3.73
C PRO A 200 14.05 -4.83 3.23
N THR A 201 14.54 -3.95 2.36
CA THR A 201 15.89 -4.00 1.80
C THR A 201 16.84 -3.12 2.61
N ILE A 202 18.15 -3.48 2.65
CA ILE A 202 19.16 -2.74 3.41
C ILE A 202 19.23 -1.29 2.94
N GLN A 203 19.27 -1.09 1.62
CA GLN A 203 19.23 0.25 1.04
C GLN A 203 17.78 0.74 0.98
N ILE A 204 17.55 1.96 1.46
CA ILE A 204 16.23 2.60 1.42
C ILE A 204 15.72 2.64 0.00
N SER A 205 14.52 2.10 -0.18
CA SER A 205 13.81 2.11 -1.45
C SER A 205 12.79 3.24 -1.53
N CYS A 206 12.13 3.52 -0.43
CA CYS A 206 11.03 4.47 -0.31
C CYS A 206 10.12 4.45 -1.54
N VAL A 207 9.39 3.34 -1.71
CA VAL A 207 8.34 3.24 -2.72
C VAL A 207 7.21 4.16 -2.33
N LEU A 208 6.91 5.18 -3.13
CA LEU A 208 6.06 6.31 -2.72
C LEU A 208 4.66 5.89 -2.31
N ASP A 209 3.99 5.08 -3.13
CA ASP A 209 2.64 4.64 -2.82
C ASP A 209 2.60 3.70 -1.61
N GLY A 210 3.57 2.80 -1.48
CA GLY A 210 3.70 1.91 -0.34
C GLY A 210 3.95 2.67 0.97
N PHE A 211 4.84 3.67 0.94
CA PHE A 211 5.12 4.54 2.07
C PHE A 211 3.87 5.29 2.55
N ILE A 212 3.12 5.92 1.64
CA ILE A 212 1.92 6.68 1.99
C ILE A 212 0.80 5.76 2.48
N TYR A 213 0.60 4.58 1.87
CA TYR A 213 -0.38 3.63 2.39
C TYR A 213 -0.04 3.11 3.79
N ALA A 214 1.25 2.91 4.08
CA ALA A 214 1.70 2.56 5.43
C ALA A 214 1.41 3.69 6.43
N MET A 215 1.66 4.96 6.05
CA MET A 215 1.32 6.14 6.85
C MET A 215 -0.18 6.20 7.19
N PHE A 216 -1.05 5.88 6.24
CA PHE A 216 -2.50 5.85 6.49
C PHE A 216 -2.88 4.81 7.55
N GLY A 217 -2.24 3.64 7.55
CA GLY A 217 -2.47 2.63 8.60
C GLY A 217 -2.05 3.10 9.98
N VAL A 218 -0.92 3.77 10.08
CA VAL A 218 -0.43 4.38 11.33
C VAL A 218 -1.38 5.48 11.81
N TYR A 219 -1.88 6.33 10.89
CA TYR A 219 -2.82 7.38 11.20
C TYR A 219 -4.19 6.85 11.66
N ASP A 220 -4.74 5.83 10.98
CA ASP A 220 -5.96 5.16 11.40
C ASP A 220 -5.84 4.57 12.82
N TYR A 221 -4.68 3.94 13.11
CA TYR A 221 -4.41 3.42 14.44
C TYR A 221 -4.36 4.55 15.49
N TYR A 222 -3.70 5.67 15.19
CA TYR A 222 -3.72 6.85 16.06
C TYR A 222 -5.14 7.34 16.32
N LEU A 223 -5.95 7.50 15.30
CA LEU A 223 -7.33 8.00 15.44
C LEU A 223 -8.18 7.13 16.36
N ILE A 224 -8.02 5.81 16.31
CA ILE A 224 -8.83 4.88 17.12
C ILE A 224 -8.24 4.67 18.52
N SER A 225 -6.93 4.57 18.65
CA SER A 225 -6.28 4.24 19.92
C SER A 225 -5.91 5.45 20.78
N GLY A 226 -5.77 6.64 20.16
CA GLY A 226 -5.18 7.81 20.82
C GLY A 226 -3.69 7.63 21.17
N ASN A 227 -2.99 6.71 20.52
CA ASN A 227 -1.61 6.37 20.86
C ASN A 227 -0.63 7.46 20.38
N ASP A 228 0.00 8.17 21.31
CA ASP A 228 0.95 9.26 21.04
C ASP A 228 2.14 8.82 20.19
N HIS A 229 2.57 7.55 20.31
CA HIS A 229 3.67 7.04 19.51
C HIS A 229 3.26 6.87 18.03
N ALA A 230 2.01 6.49 17.78
CA ALA A 230 1.48 6.42 16.41
C ALA A 230 1.37 7.82 15.80
N GLU A 231 0.90 8.81 16.57
CA GLU A 231 0.90 10.21 16.13
C GLU A 231 2.30 10.69 15.77
N LYS A 232 3.28 10.40 16.63
CA LYS A 232 4.68 10.75 16.40
C LYS A 232 5.22 10.12 15.11
N ILE A 233 5.01 8.82 14.90
CA ILE A 233 5.45 8.10 13.68
C ILE A 233 4.81 8.73 12.44
N PHE A 234 3.50 9.01 12.48
CA PHE A 234 2.82 9.65 11.36
C PHE A 234 3.41 11.03 11.04
N ASN A 235 3.65 11.85 12.06
CA ASN A 235 4.24 13.19 11.90
C ASN A 235 5.69 13.13 11.39
N ASP A 236 6.50 12.21 11.88
CA ASP A 236 7.88 11.99 11.39
C ASP A 236 7.86 11.58 9.90
N CYS A 237 6.97 10.67 9.51
CA CYS A 237 6.78 10.30 8.11
C CYS A 237 6.27 11.47 7.24
N CYS A 238 5.36 12.30 7.75
CA CYS A 238 4.93 13.52 7.05
C CYS A 238 6.11 14.48 6.82
N ASN A 239 6.99 14.65 7.81
CA ASN A 239 8.18 15.49 7.68
C ASN A 239 9.16 14.91 6.64
N THR A 240 9.39 13.60 6.66
CA THR A 240 10.17 12.90 5.63
C THR A 240 9.59 13.13 4.24
N LEU A 241 8.30 12.88 4.08
CA LEU A 241 7.64 13.03 2.78
C LEU A 241 7.69 14.47 2.27
N LYS A 242 7.43 15.47 3.13
CA LYS A 242 7.54 16.89 2.74
C LYS A 242 8.94 17.23 2.22
N LYS A 243 9.98 16.76 2.91
CA LYS A 243 11.36 17.01 2.52
C LYS A 243 11.74 16.30 1.21
N ARG A 244 11.30 15.06 1.03
CA ARG A 244 11.67 14.20 -0.11
C ARG A 244 10.73 14.29 -1.31
N LEU A 245 9.54 14.87 -1.17
CA LEU A 245 8.55 14.95 -2.26
C LEU A 245 9.10 15.58 -3.57
N PRO A 246 9.96 16.61 -3.53
CA PRO A 246 10.59 17.14 -4.73
C PRO A 246 11.43 16.10 -5.50
N GLU A 247 12.01 15.11 -4.81
CA GLU A 247 12.84 14.06 -5.43
C GLU A 247 12.00 13.04 -6.21
N PHE A 248 10.69 12.95 -5.91
CA PHE A 248 9.74 12.14 -6.66
C PHE A 248 9.22 12.81 -7.93
N ASP A 249 9.57 14.05 -8.19
CA ASP A 249 9.16 14.77 -9.40
C ASP A 249 10.22 14.67 -10.49
N LEU A 250 9.84 14.12 -11.63
CA LEU A 250 10.70 14.04 -12.82
C LEU A 250 10.55 15.26 -13.76
N GLY A 251 9.72 16.24 -13.39
CA GLY A 251 9.42 17.41 -14.23
C GLY A 251 8.33 17.18 -15.28
N PHE A 252 7.96 15.93 -15.52
CA PHE A 252 6.90 15.52 -16.46
C PHE A 252 6.05 14.35 -15.92
N TRP A 253 6.47 13.70 -14.83
CA TRP A 253 5.81 12.54 -14.22
C TRP A 253 6.27 12.32 -12.79
N SER A 254 5.56 11.51 -11.98
CA SER A 254 6.05 11.10 -10.69
C SER A 254 7.00 9.91 -10.80
N ARG A 255 8.00 9.90 -9.94
CA ARG A 255 8.93 8.79 -9.72
C ARG A 255 8.28 7.73 -8.82
N ALA A 256 8.62 6.44 -9.02
CA ALA A 256 8.02 5.36 -8.23
C ALA A 256 8.70 5.18 -6.87
N ASP A 257 10.02 5.36 -6.79
CA ASP A 257 10.83 5.08 -5.60
C ASP A 257 12.04 6.03 -5.51
N LEU A 258 12.69 6.08 -4.35
CA LEU A 258 13.94 6.83 -4.16
C LEU A 258 15.20 5.95 -4.25
N TYR A 259 15.05 4.67 -4.58
CA TYR A 259 16.20 3.80 -4.71
C TYR A 259 17.23 4.40 -5.67
N SER A 260 18.49 4.53 -5.19
CA SER A 260 19.54 5.22 -5.93
C SER A 260 19.92 4.44 -7.18
N LYS A 261 19.66 5.02 -8.34
CA LYS A 261 20.03 4.49 -9.63
C LYS A 261 20.39 5.61 -10.60
N ARG A 262 21.25 5.28 -11.55
CA ARG A 262 21.65 6.21 -12.62
C ARG A 262 20.43 6.69 -13.43
N VAL A 263 19.46 5.82 -13.65
CA VAL A 263 18.19 6.17 -14.29
C VAL A 263 17.07 6.03 -13.26
N LYS A 264 16.30 7.10 -13.04
CA LYS A 264 15.19 7.13 -12.09
C LYS A 264 13.99 6.38 -12.66
N MET A 265 13.26 5.60 -11.86
CA MET A 265 12.11 4.84 -12.32
C MET A 265 10.83 5.68 -12.33
N PRO A 266 10.23 5.99 -13.50
CA PRO A 266 8.93 6.65 -13.52
C PRO A 266 7.83 5.69 -13.04
N ALA A 267 6.85 6.22 -12.30
CA ALA A 267 5.66 5.47 -11.95
C ALA A 267 4.91 5.00 -13.21
N SER A 268 4.19 3.88 -13.14
CA SER A 268 3.25 3.55 -14.22
C SER A 268 2.09 4.55 -14.21
N LYS A 269 1.32 4.62 -15.29
CA LYS A 269 0.13 5.48 -15.33
C LYS A 269 -0.83 5.19 -14.19
N PHE A 270 -0.95 3.91 -13.81
CA PHE A 270 -1.73 3.49 -12.65
C PHE A 270 -1.17 4.08 -11.35
N TYR A 271 0.11 3.85 -11.04
CA TYR A 271 0.74 4.33 -9.81
C TYR A 271 0.87 5.86 -9.77
N HIS A 272 1.06 6.52 -10.90
CA HIS A 272 1.01 7.97 -10.96
C HIS A 272 -0.36 8.52 -10.52
N ASN A 273 -1.45 7.88 -10.95
CA ASN A 273 -2.79 8.21 -10.45
C ASN A 273 -2.93 7.93 -8.95
N VAL A 274 -2.42 6.79 -8.46
CA VAL A 274 -2.40 6.46 -7.02
C VAL A 274 -1.72 7.58 -6.23
N HIS A 275 -0.53 8.03 -6.64
CA HIS A 275 0.20 9.11 -5.98
C HIS A 275 -0.62 10.40 -5.90
N ILE A 276 -1.33 10.76 -6.98
CA ILE A 276 -2.21 11.94 -6.99
C ILE A 276 -3.30 11.81 -5.93
N GLN A 277 -4.00 10.66 -5.88
CA GLN A 277 -5.09 10.45 -4.92
C GLN A 277 -4.57 10.45 -3.48
N GLN A 278 -3.43 9.81 -3.24
CA GLN A 278 -2.79 9.79 -1.92
C GLN A 278 -2.36 11.19 -1.44
N LEU A 279 -1.81 12.02 -2.31
CA LEU A 279 -1.44 13.39 -1.95
C LEU A 279 -2.66 14.27 -1.68
N LYS A 280 -3.77 14.08 -2.42
CA LYS A 280 -5.05 14.74 -2.11
C LYS A 280 -5.55 14.37 -0.72
N ALA A 281 -5.49 13.08 -0.38
CA ALA A 281 -5.87 12.59 0.94
C ALA A 281 -4.97 13.16 2.05
N LEU A 282 -3.64 13.14 1.87
CA LEU A 282 -2.70 13.75 2.82
C LEU A 282 -2.95 15.24 3.02
N TYR A 283 -3.28 15.98 1.95
CA TYR A 283 -3.68 17.38 2.08
C TYR A 283 -4.95 17.53 2.90
N ALA A 284 -5.95 16.68 2.68
CA ALA A 284 -7.19 16.73 3.45
C ALA A 284 -6.98 16.41 4.93
N ILE A 285 -6.07 15.46 5.27
CA ILE A 285 -5.71 15.12 6.64
C ILE A 285 -4.90 16.22 7.31
N THR A 286 -3.81 16.68 6.66
CA THR A 286 -2.78 17.51 7.32
C THR A 286 -2.92 19.00 7.05
N SER A 287 -3.67 19.40 6.03
CA SER A 287 -3.75 20.77 5.49
C SER A 287 -2.41 21.33 4.95
N GLU A 288 -1.40 20.48 4.78
CA GLU A 288 -0.07 20.86 4.27
C GLU A 288 -0.12 21.17 2.78
N LYS A 289 0.13 22.42 2.40
CA LYS A 289 -0.04 22.94 1.03
C LYS A 289 0.80 22.21 -0.01
N ILE A 290 1.99 21.74 0.36
CA ILE A 290 2.89 21.02 -0.55
C ILE A 290 2.22 19.79 -1.18
N TYR A 291 1.42 19.04 -0.42
CA TYR A 291 0.71 17.87 -0.96
C TYR A 291 -0.30 18.27 -2.04
N LYS A 292 -1.05 19.34 -1.82
CA LYS A 292 -1.97 19.89 -2.82
C LYS A 292 -1.25 20.38 -4.08
N GLU A 293 -0.13 21.08 -3.90
CA GLU A 293 0.67 21.62 -5.02
C GLU A 293 1.17 20.48 -5.92
N TYR A 294 1.72 19.41 -5.33
CA TYR A 294 2.20 18.26 -6.10
C TYR A 294 1.05 17.44 -6.70
N ALA A 295 -0.06 17.26 -5.99
CA ALA A 295 -1.24 16.59 -6.54
C ALA A 295 -1.74 17.30 -7.80
N VAL A 296 -1.94 18.62 -7.75
CA VAL A 296 -2.37 19.43 -8.89
C VAL A 296 -1.33 19.43 -10.03
N LYS A 297 -0.04 19.50 -9.68
CA LYS A 297 1.05 19.46 -10.66
C LYS A 297 1.06 18.13 -11.41
N TRP A 298 0.99 17.01 -10.69
CA TRP A 298 1.01 15.68 -11.29
C TRP A 298 -0.29 15.35 -12.04
N GLU A 299 -1.43 15.88 -11.62
CA GLU A 299 -2.68 15.79 -12.36
C GLU A 299 -2.60 16.51 -13.73
N LYS A 300 -1.94 17.67 -13.79
CA LYS A 300 -1.63 18.34 -15.07
C LYS A 300 -0.72 17.48 -15.96
N TYR A 301 0.27 16.80 -15.38
CA TYR A 301 1.13 15.88 -16.12
C TYR A 301 0.32 14.71 -16.70
N GLN A 302 -0.54 14.10 -15.89
CA GLN A 302 -1.38 12.97 -16.29
C GLN A 302 -2.31 13.32 -17.46
N ASN A 303 -2.84 14.54 -17.47
CA ASN A 303 -3.74 15.04 -18.51
C ASN A 303 -3.01 15.48 -19.79
N ASN A 304 -1.68 15.61 -19.74
CA ASN A 304 -0.86 15.95 -20.91
C ASN A 304 -0.46 14.68 -21.66
N ARG A 305 -0.94 14.52 -22.91
CA ARG A 305 -0.66 13.34 -23.75
C ARG A 305 0.83 13.16 -24.04
N TRP A 306 1.56 14.25 -24.23
CA TRP A 306 3.00 14.21 -24.49
C TRP A 306 3.78 13.71 -23.26
N PHE A 307 3.43 14.18 -22.08
CA PHE A 307 4.05 13.71 -20.85
C PHE A 307 3.74 12.24 -20.58
N SER A 308 2.49 11.80 -20.82
CA SER A 308 2.12 10.38 -20.71
C SER A 308 2.92 9.49 -21.68
N ALA A 309 3.13 9.94 -22.93
CA ALA A 309 3.93 9.22 -23.92
C ALA A 309 5.42 9.19 -23.52
N LEU A 310 5.97 10.33 -23.05
CA LEU A 310 7.34 10.44 -22.57
C LEU A 310 7.58 9.52 -21.36
N ALA A 311 6.66 9.49 -20.41
CA ALA A 311 6.74 8.61 -19.23
C ALA A 311 6.74 7.13 -19.64
N LEU A 312 5.93 6.74 -20.60
CA LEU A 312 5.91 5.38 -21.13
C LEU A 312 7.24 5.03 -21.81
N PHE A 313 7.73 5.89 -22.67
CA PHE A 313 9.02 5.71 -23.35
C PHE A 313 10.16 5.59 -22.34
N TYR A 314 10.23 6.53 -21.39
CA TYR A 314 11.25 6.53 -20.33
C TYR A 314 11.19 5.24 -19.49
N LYS A 315 9.99 4.74 -19.19
CA LYS A 315 9.80 3.48 -18.47
C LYS A 315 10.27 2.28 -19.29
N CYS A 316 10.08 2.26 -20.61
CA CYS A 316 10.62 1.23 -21.50
C CYS A 316 12.16 1.25 -21.47
N VAL A 317 12.76 2.43 -21.61
CA VAL A 317 14.21 2.60 -21.51
C VAL A 317 14.73 2.11 -20.16
N PHE A 318 14.10 2.52 -19.06
CA PHE A 318 14.47 2.04 -17.71
C PHE A 318 14.46 0.50 -17.65
N LYS A 319 13.41 -0.14 -18.19
CA LYS A 319 13.31 -1.60 -18.18
C LYS A 319 14.40 -2.29 -19.00
N ILE A 320 14.85 -1.70 -20.09
CA ILE A 320 15.96 -2.26 -20.90
C ILE A 320 17.28 -2.26 -20.09
N PHE A 321 17.52 -1.22 -19.31
CA PHE A 321 18.78 -1.10 -18.55
C PHE A 321 18.79 -1.85 -17.20
N TYR A 322 17.63 -2.12 -16.60
CA TYR A 322 17.55 -2.63 -15.21
C TYR A 322 16.70 -3.91 -15.05
N TYR A 323 16.15 -4.45 -16.14
CA TYR A 323 15.36 -5.68 -16.17
C TYR A 323 15.74 -6.62 -17.29
#